data_9f932275ba1fa6801a46e5c14164fbfe
#
_entry.id   9f932275ba1fa6801a46e5c14164fbfe
#
_cell.length_a   1.000
_cell.length_b   1.000
_cell.length_c   1.000
_cell.angle_alpha   90.00
_cell.angle_beta   90.00
_cell.angle_gamma   90.00
#
_symmetry.space_group_name_H-M   'P 1'
#
loop_
_entity.id
_entity.type
_entity.pdbx_description
1 polymer ?
#
loop_
_entity_poly.entity_id
_entity_poly.type
_entity_poly.pdbx_seq_one_letter_code
_entity_poly.pdbx_strand_id
1 'polypeptide(L)'
;MVTLEIKKIMATTLYEKIFNRHVVREDNDTYLIYIDRHLIHEVTSPQAFEGLRLANRPIWRANSILAVPDHNVPTTDRKKGILDPISKIQVETLDNNCDAYKLTQFKMDDERQGIVHVIG
;
A
#
# COMPACT_ATOMS: atom_id res chain seq x y z
N MET A 1 -28.55 -1.97 -45.27
CA MET A 1 -29.22 -1.69 -43.99
C MET A 1 -28.25 -2.09 -42.88
N VAL A 2 -27.55 -1.13 -42.29
CA VAL A 2 -26.54 -1.41 -41.27
C VAL A 2 -27.24 -1.44 -39.92
N THR A 3 -27.37 -2.60 -39.31
CA THR A 3 -27.94 -2.76 -37.97
C THR A 3 -26.91 -2.28 -36.96
N LEU A 4 -27.11 -1.10 -36.41
CA LEU A 4 -26.35 -0.62 -35.28
C LEU A 4 -26.74 -1.45 -34.02
N GLU A 5 -25.92 -2.43 -33.66
CA GLU A 5 -26.02 -3.08 -32.33
C GLU A 5 -25.72 -2.02 -31.27
N ILE A 6 -26.75 -1.59 -30.60
CA ILE A 6 -26.61 -0.78 -29.38
C ILE A 6 -26.01 -1.71 -28.31
N LYS A 7 -24.69 -1.63 -28.13
CA LYS A 7 -23.98 -2.31 -27.06
C LYS A 7 -24.56 -1.75 -25.76
N LYS A 8 -25.44 -2.51 -25.10
CA LYS A 8 -26.04 -2.16 -23.80
C LYS A 8 -24.88 -1.95 -22.81
N ILE A 9 -24.58 -0.70 -22.50
CA ILE A 9 -23.58 -0.36 -21.48
C ILE A 9 -24.13 -0.88 -20.15
N MET A 10 -23.69 -2.04 -19.72
CA MET A 10 -24.01 -2.55 -18.41
C MET A 10 -23.30 -1.69 -17.38
N ALA A 11 -24.06 -1.24 -16.37
CA ALA A 11 -23.49 -0.50 -15.25
C ALA A 11 -22.49 -1.41 -14.52
N THR A 12 -21.30 -0.89 -14.27
CA THR A 12 -20.22 -1.59 -13.56
C THR A 12 -19.98 -0.93 -12.21
N THR A 13 -19.68 -1.74 -11.21
CA THR A 13 -19.29 -1.28 -9.87
C THR A 13 -17.91 -0.61 -9.91
N LEU A 14 -17.57 0.14 -8.87
CA LEU A 14 -16.23 0.70 -8.72
C LEU A 14 -15.16 -0.41 -8.69
N TYR A 15 -15.45 -1.51 -7.99
CA TYR A 15 -14.58 -2.68 -7.95
C TYR A 15 -14.29 -3.22 -9.36
N GLU A 16 -15.32 -3.49 -10.16
CA GLU A 16 -15.16 -4.00 -11.53
C GLU A 16 -14.36 -3.03 -12.41
N LYS A 17 -14.59 -1.74 -12.26
CA LYS A 17 -13.83 -0.72 -13.01
C LYS A 17 -12.35 -0.74 -12.69
N ILE A 18 -11.99 -0.83 -11.40
CA ILE A 18 -10.61 -0.89 -10.94
C ILE A 18 -9.99 -2.22 -11.34
N PHE A 19 -10.65 -3.34 -11.02
CA PHE A 19 -10.18 -4.68 -11.31
C PHE A 19 -9.87 -4.87 -12.79
N ASN A 20 -10.84 -4.56 -13.66
CA ASN A 20 -10.69 -4.76 -15.12
C ASN A 20 -9.56 -3.91 -15.73
N ARG A 21 -9.23 -2.76 -15.12
CA ARG A 21 -8.09 -1.94 -15.56
C ARG A 21 -6.73 -2.54 -15.19
N HIS A 22 -6.70 -3.43 -14.20
CA HIS A 22 -5.48 -4.05 -13.71
C HIS A 22 -5.29 -5.48 -14.21
N VAL A 23 -6.29 -6.09 -14.82
CA VAL A 23 -6.18 -7.43 -15.42
C VAL A 23 -5.24 -7.38 -16.61
N VAL A 24 -4.14 -8.14 -16.54
CA VAL A 24 -3.17 -8.33 -17.63
C VAL A 24 -3.54 -9.54 -18.47
N ARG A 25 -3.99 -10.60 -17.81
CA ARG A 25 -4.40 -11.86 -18.44
C ARG A 25 -5.37 -12.62 -17.55
N GLU A 26 -6.30 -13.30 -18.18
CA GLU A 26 -7.22 -14.26 -17.58
C GLU A 26 -6.93 -15.65 -18.16
N ASP A 27 -6.93 -16.66 -17.31
CA ASP A 27 -6.75 -18.06 -17.68
C ASP A 27 -7.53 -18.95 -16.70
N ASN A 28 -8.62 -19.57 -17.17
CA ASN A 28 -9.46 -20.47 -16.38
C ASN A 28 -9.85 -19.90 -14.99
N ASP A 29 -10.51 -18.75 -14.96
CA ASP A 29 -10.92 -18.03 -13.76
C ASP A 29 -9.76 -17.54 -12.85
N THR A 30 -8.54 -17.66 -13.32
CA THR A 30 -7.35 -17.11 -12.67
C THR A 30 -6.90 -15.86 -13.38
N TYR A 31 -6.66 -14.78 -12.62
CA TYR A 31 -6.31 -13.49 -13.17
C TYR A 31 -4.87 -13.12 -12.82
N LEU A 32 -4.10 -12.72 -13.82
CA LEU A 32 -2.84 -12.00 -13.60
C LEU A 32 -3.16 -10.52 -13.53
N ILE A 33 -2.90 -9.91 -12.36
CA ILE A 33 -3.21 -8.52 -12.07
C ILE A 33 -1.92 -7.71 -11.97
N TYR A 34 -1.86 -6.55 -12.61
CA TYR A 34 -0.79 -5.58 -12.43
C TYR A 34 -1.03 -4.75 -11.17
N ILE A 35 -0.05 -4.72 -10.26
CA ILE A 35 -0.11 -3.89 -9.05
C ILE A 35 0.64 -2.59 -9.34
N ASP A 36 -0.08 -1.49 -9.45
CA ASP A 36 0.45 -0.17 -9.78
C ASP A 36 0.85 0.66 -8.55
N ARG A 37 0.24 0.38 -7.39
CA ARG A 37 0.52 1.07 -6.13
C ARG A 37 0.50 0.09 -4.96
N HIS A 38 1.37 0.33 -3.99
CA HIS A 38 1.47 -0.47 -2.78
C HIS A 38 1.44 0.46 -1.55
N LEU A 39 0.46 0.28 -0.69
CA LEU A 39 0.34 1.00 0.57
C LEU A 39 0.80 0.10 1.70
N ILE A 40 1.71 0.59 2.53
CA ILE A 40 2.29 -0.20 3.62
C ILE A 40 2.25 0.54 4.95
N HIS A 41 2.21 -0.22 6.03
CA HIS A 41 2.21 0.28 7.38
C HIS A 41 3.13 -0.56 8.29
N GLU A 42 3.28 -0.17 9.56
CA GLU A 42 4.29 -0.71 10.48
C GLU A 42 4.03 -2.14 10.94
N VAL A 43 2.79 -2.63 10.89
CA VAL A 43 2.44 -3.94 11.49
C VAL A 43 2.88 -5.11 10.61
N THR A 44 2.63 -5.06 9.32
CA THR A 44 2.86 -6.19 8.40
C THR A 44 4.08 -6.02 7.50
N SER A 45 4.54 -4.80 7.28
CA SER A 45 5.67 -4.55 6.38
C SER A 45 7.02 -5.10 6.86
N PRO A 46 7.32 -5.24 8.16
CA PRO A 46 8.62 -5.78 8.60
C PRO A 46 8.95 -7.14 8.02
N GLN A 47 7.97 -8.06 7.97
CA GLN A 47 8.16 -9.39 7.41
C GLN A 47 8.42 -9.36 5.90
N ALA A 48 7.77 -8.45 5.17
CA ALA A 48 7.99 -8.27 3.75
C ALA A 48 9.43 -7.79 3.46
N PHE A 49 9.90 -6.78 4.20
CA PHE A 49 11.28 -6.28 4.07
C PHE A 49 12.31 -7.34 4.44
N GLU A 50 12.06 -8.12 5.50
CA GLU A 50 12.94 -9.24 5.89
C GLU A 50 13.00 -10.27 4.79
N GLY A 51 11.86 -10.66 4.20
CA GLY A 51 11.81 -11.57 3.07
C GLY A 51 12.62 -11.08 1.87
N LEU A 52 12.58 -9.79 1.56
CA LEU A 52 13.41 -9.20 0.50
C LEU A 52 14.91 -9.29 0.81
N ARG A 53 15.29 -8.97 2.07
CA ARG A 53 16.70 -9.08 2.51
C ARG A 53 17.23 -10.49 2.41
N LEU A 54 16.49 -11.47 2.94
CA LEU A 54 16.87 -12.89 2.92
C LEU A 54 16.96 -13.43 1.50
N ALA A 55 16.09 -13.00 0.60
CA ALA A 55 16.10 -13.39 -0.80
C ALA A 55 17.11 -12.59 -1.66
N ASN A 56 17.81 -11.61 -1.06
CA ASN A 56 18.69 -10.67 -1.76
C ASN A 56 18.00 -10.00 -2.96
N ARG A 57 16.76 -9.56 -2.77
CA ARG A 57 15.94 -8.92 -3.82
C ARG A 57 15.76 -7.43 -3.54
N PRO A 58 15.97 -6.58 -4.54
CA PRO A 58 15.62 -5.16 -4.42
C PRO A 58 14.10 -4.96 -4.54
N ILE A 59 13.63 -3.81 -4.10
CA ILE A 59 12.28 -3.36 -4.41
C ILE A 59 12.20 -2.98 -5.90
N TRP A 60 11.22 -3.53 -6.59
CA TRP A 60 11.03 -3.31 -8.03
C TRP A 60 10.72 -1.83 -8.36
N ARG A 61 9.78 -1.22 -7.64
CA ARG A 61 9.29 0.15 -7.91
C ARG A 61 9.08 0.94 -6.62
N ALA A 62 10.14 1.46 -6.05
CA ALA A 62 10.07 2.25 -4.82
C ALA A 62 9.09 3.44 -4.92
N ASN A 63 9.01 4.09 -6.08
CA ASN A 63 8.12 5.24 -6.32
C ASN A 63 6.62 4.91 -6.31
N SER A 64 6.26 3.63 -6.39
CA SER A 64 4.86 3.19 -6.31
C SER A 64 4.43 2.80 -4.90
N ILE A 65 5.34 2.90 -3.92
CA ILE A 65 5.08 2.54 -2.54
C ILE A 65 4.91 3.80 -1.70
N LEU A 66 3.83 3.83 -0.92
CA LEU A 66 3.61 4.84 0.11
C LEU A 66 3.52 4.15 1.47
N ALA A 67 4.22 4.69 2.45
CA ALA A 67 4.27 4.15 3.80
C ALA A 67 3.70 5.14 4.82
N VAL A 68 2.98 4.63 5.81
CA VAL A 68 2.46 5.43 6.93
C VAL A 68 2.34 4.55 8.17
N PRO A 69 2.78 5.00 9.35
CA PRO A 69 2.41 4.35 10.61
C PRO A 69 0.98 4.78 10.98
N ASP A 70 0.07 3.84 11.18
CA ASP A 70 -1.33 4.15 11.50
C ASP A 70 -1.97 3.27 12.58
N HIS A 71 -1.36 2.13 12.93
CA HIS A 71 -1.86 1.24 13.97
C HIS A 71 -1.24 1.52 15.35
N ASN A 72 0.06 1.76 15.39
CA ASN A 72 0.85 1.89 16.63
C ASN A 72 1.23 3.33 16.95
N VAL A 73 0.47 4.28 16.48
CA VAL A 73 0.64 5.70 16.79
C VAL A 73 -0.45 6.18 17.75
N PRO A 74 -0.13 7.04 18.71
CA PRO A 74 -1.13 7.57 19.64
C PRO A 74 -2.14 8.46 18.92
N THR A 75 -3.41 8.34 19.31
CA THR A 75 -4.51 9.19 18.80
C THR A 75 -4.69 10.46 19.64
N THR A 76 -4.17 10.46 20.87
CA THR A 76 -4.18 11.61 21.80
C THR A 76 -2.76 11.88 22.27
N ASP A 77 -2.51 13.09 22.75
CA ASP A 77 -1.21 13.48 23.35
C ASP A 77 0.03 13.15 22.48
N ARG A 78 -0.10 13.24 21.17
CA ARG A 78 0.94 12.83 20.19
C ARG A 78 2.33 13.44 20.48
N LYS A 79 2.37 14.62 21.10
CA LYS A 79 3.63 15.28 21.50
C LYS A 79 4.45 14.49 22.54
N LYS A 80 3.81 13.56 23.25
CA LYS A 80 4.51 12.66 24.20
C LYS A 80 5.22 11.50 23.51
N GLY A 81 5.00 11.34 22.20
CA GLY A 81 5.53 10.21 21.42
C GLY A 81 4.81 8.90 21.72
N ILE A 82 5.40 7.80 21.28
CA ILE A 82 4.87 6.45 21.47
C ILE A 82 5.41 5.90 22.77
N LEU A 83 4.53 5.68 23.76
CA LEU A 83 4.91 5.23 25.10
C LEU A 83 5.06 3.71 25.18
N ASP A 84 4.26 2.95 24.42
CA ASP A 84 4.36 1.49 24.38
C ASP A 84 5.63 1.06 23.64
N PRO A 85 6.53 0.27 24.28
CA PRO A 85 7.81 -0.10 23.68
C PRO A 85 7.68 -0.92 22.40
N ILE A 86 6.67 -1.81 22.32
CA ILE A 86 6.45 -2.67 21.15
C ILE A 86 5.98 -1.82 19.97
N SER A 87 4.99 -0.98 20.20
CA SER A 87 4.49 -0.03 19.19
C SER A 87 5.61 0.89 18.67
N LYS A 88 6.45 1.36 19.58
CA LYS A 88 7.60 2.20 19.22
C LYS A 88 8.58 1.46 18.31
N ILE A 89 8.95 0.23 18.64
CA ILE A 89 9.86 -0.59 17.83
C ILE A 89 9.26 -0.84 16.44
N GLN A 90 7.96 -1.11 16.33
CA GLN A 90 7.32 -1.33 15.04
C GLN A 90 7.35 -0.09 14.14
N VAL A 91 7.06 1.09 14.69
CA VAL A 91 7.12 2.34 13.93
C VAL A 91 8.57 2.68 13.55
N GLU A 92 9.53 2.56 14.47
CA GLU A 92 10.95 2.76 14.17
C GLU A 92 11.47 1.77 13.10
N THR A 93 10.97 0.53 13.10
CA THR A 93 11.31 -0.47 12.09
C THR A 93 10.79 -0.06 10.72
N LEU A 94 9.55 0.46 10.64
CA LEU A 94 9.02 1.02 9.38
C LEU A 94 9.88 2.17 8.89
N ASP A 95 10.22 3.11 9.78
CA ASP A 95 11.05 4.28 9.45
C ASP A 95 12.40 3.85 8.87
N ASN A 96 13.09 2.94 9.58
CA ASN A 96 14.39 2.41 9.13
C ASN A 96 14.32 1.70 7.79
N ASN A 97 13.26 0.90 7.56
CA ASN A 97 13.06 0.22 6.29
C ASN A 97 12.80 1.21 5.15
N CYS A 98 11.94 2.21 5.40
CA CYS A 98 11.64 3.24 4.39
C CYS A 98 12.90 4.04 4.02
N ASP A 99 13.71 4.41 5.00
CA ASP A 99 14.98 5.12 4.78
C ASP A 99 15.97 4.26 3.98
N ALA A 100 16.12 2.97 4.34
CA ALA A 100 17.01 2.03 3.67
C ALA A 100 16.65 1.78 2.20
N TYR A 101 15.35 1.69 1.90
CA TYR A 101 14.84 1.45 0.55
C TYR A 101 14.43 2.73 -0.19
N LYS A 102 14.62 3.91 0.42
CA LYS A 102 14.27 5.23 -0.13
C LYS A 102 12.81 5.35 -0.54
N LEU A 103 11.92 4.89 0.33
CA LEU A 103 10.48 4.93 0.10
C LEU A 103 9.89 6.26 0.55
N THR A 104 8.81 6.68 -0.11
CA THR A 104 8.00 7.80 0.37
C THR A 104 7.23 7.38 1.62
N GLN A 105 7.44 8.10 2.72
CA GLN A 105 6.78 7.83 3.99
C GLN A 105 6.18 9.12 4.57
N PHE A 106 4.99 9.00 5.15
CA PHE A 106 4.37 10.03 5.97
C PHE A 106 4.52 9.63 7.44
N LYS A 107 5.58 10.12 8.09
CA LYS A 107 5.91 9.80 9.48
C LYS A 107 4.83 10.31 10.45
N MET A 108 4.89 9.90 11.72
CA MET A 108 3.87 10.23 12.72
C MET A 108 3.61 11.75 12.87
N ASP A 109 4.60 12.58 12.64
CA ASP A 109 4.55 14.04 12.73
C ASP A 109 4.27 14.75 11.38
N ASP A 110 4.18 14.01 10.27
CA ASP A 110 3.82 14.57 8.96
C ASP A 110 2.33 14.95 8.96
N GLU A 111 1.99 16.12 8.47
CA GLU A 111 0.60 16.61 8.37
C GLU A 111 -0.29 15.76 7.46
N ARG A 112 0.30 14.98 6.55
CA ARG A 112 -0.38 14.03 5.66
C ARG A 112 -0.54 12.64 6.28
N GLN A 113 0.00 12.43 7.50
CA GLN A 113 -0.14 11.15 8.19
C GLN A 113 -1.61 10.86 8.51
N GLY A 114 -2.07 9.67 8.20
CA GLY A 114 -3.43 9.23 8.44
C GLY A 114 -3.55 7.72 8.30
N ILE A 115 -4.78 7.23 8.17
CA ILE A 115 -5.04 5.81 7.95
C ILE A 115 -4.47 5.39 6.59
N VAL A 116 -3.80 4.24 6.53
CA VAL A 116 -3.12 3.74 5.32
C VAL A 116 -4.00 3.76 4.06
N HIS A 117 -5.30 3.50 4.19
CA HIS A 117 -6.22 3.48 3.04
C HIS A 117 -6.52 4.87 2.43
N VAL A 118 -6.20 5.95 3.13
CA VAL A 118 -6.51 7.34 2.70
C VAL A 118 -5.31 8.09 2.14
N ILE A 119 -4.11 7.57 2.28
CA ILE A 119 -2.89 8.22 1.77
C ILE A 119 -2.63 7.93 0.28
N GLY A 120 -3.32 6.95 -0.29
CA GLY A 120 -3.13 6.43 -1.63
C GLY A 120 -3.79 7.22 -2.77
#